data_21dcc1bdba43c4966caa272d3ec11c6c
#
_entry.id   21dcc1bdba43c4966caa272d3ec11c6c
#
_cell.length_a   1.000
_cell.length_b   1.000
_cell.length_c   1.000
_cell.angle_alpha   90.00
_cell.angle_beta   90.00
_cell.angle_gamma   90.00
#
_symmetry.space_group_name_H-M   'P 1'
#
loop_
_entity.id
_entity.type
_entity.pdbx_description
1 polymer ?
#
loop_
_entity_poly.entity_id
_entity_poly.type
_entity_poly.pdbx_seq_one_letter_code
_entity_poly.pdbx_strand_id
1 'polypeptide(L)'
;PVYVAGRYAKFARDVPQSPWSNCPVKWARATESVQDALEDAIVKSAHADGAKFNSSGREDLDVRMLGDGRPFVLEVHNPKASVSELRENLVRAETLMNQSSFLKTDVKAFNLRVVPKETYKNVGLRLDSNEKEKSYSCVCICDPPVPMDSTICDVVSAMKDVELKQQTPIRVSHRRSDLVRPRTLREIKVTVVPGTRGRCVYVDLRAEAGTYIKEFCHGDKGRTNPSLGDLLGNGTKCDI
;
A
#
# COMPACT_ATOMS: atom_id res chain seq x y z
N PRO A 1 16.80 -21.39 -10.97
CA PRO A 1 16.41 -20.01 -10.79
C PRO A 1 17.36 -19.24 -9.87
N VAL A 2 17.44 -17.92 -10.05
CA VAL A 2 18.13 -16.98 -9.17
C VAL A 2 17.06 -16.11 -8.51
N TYR A 3 17.28 -15.69 -7.27
CA TYR A 3 16.34 -14.88 -6.52
C TYR A 3 16.90 -13.45 -6.39
N VAL A 4 16.08 -12.46 -6.76
CA VAL A 4 16.42 -11.04 -6.65
C VAL A 4 15.44 -10.37 -5.71
N ALA A 5 15.92 -9.83 -4.61
CA ALA A 5 15.14 -9.06 -3.66
C ALA A 5 15.35 -7.57 -3.85
N GLY A 6 14.35 -6.80 -3.44
CA GLY A 6 14.40 -5.36 -3.39
C GLY A 6 13.21 -4.78 -2.63
N ARG A 7 13.06 -3.48 -2.72
CA ARG A 7 11.89 -2.74 -2.26
C ARG A 7 11.40 -1.86 -3.40
N TYR A 8 10.09 -1.63 -3.48
CA TYR A 8 9.54 -0.70 -4.45
C TYR A 8 8.70 0.38 -3.78
N ALA A 9 8.73 1.57 -4.34
CA ALA A 9 7.77 2.62 -4.07
C ALA A 9 6.87 2.83 -5.30
N LYS A 10 5.61 3.17 -5.05
CA LYS A 10 4.62 3.49 -6.07
C LYS A 10 4.06 4.89 -5.81
N PHE A 11 4.27 5.81 -6.73
CA PHE A 11 3.81 7.19 -6.62
C PHE A 11 2.50 7.44 -7.38
N ALA A 12 2.19 6.58 -8.36
CA ALA A 12 0.95 6.62 -9.11
C ALA A 12 -0.26 6.13 -8.31
N ARG A 13 -1.45 6.65 -8.64
CA ARG A 13 -2.73 6.21 -8.09
C ARG A 13 -3.60 5.46 -9.11
N ASP A 14 -3.04 5.16 -10.28
CA ASP A 14 -3.71 4.50 -11.41
C ASP A 14 -2.96 3.27 -11.91
N VAL A 15 -1.92 2.83 -11.19
CA VAL A 15 -1.08 1.66 -11.50
C VAL A 15 -1.38 0.54 -10.51
N PRO A 16 -1.84 -0.65 -10.97
CA PRO A 16 -2.05 -1.80 -10.11
C PRO A 16 -0.72 -2.42 -9.68
N GLN A 17 -0.72 -3.14 -8.54
CA GLN A 17 0.47 -3.88 -8.12
C GLN A 17 0.82 -5.03 -9.08
N SER A 18 -0.20 -5.76 -9.52
CA SER A 18 -0.06 -6.89 -10.45
C SER A 18 -0.92 -6.66 -11.68
N PRO A 19 -0.61 -7.30 -12.82
CA PRO A 19 -1.39 -7.18 -14.05
C PRO A 19 -2.88 -7.43 -13.82
N TRP A 20 -3.71 -6.61 -14.43
CA TRP A 20 -5.15 -6.67 -14.29
C TRP A 20 -5.82 -6.56 -15.66
N SER A 21 -5.93 -7.71 -16.35
CA SER A 21 -6.39 -7.80 -17.73
C SER A 21 -7.81 -7.26 -17.97
N ASN A 22 -8.67 -7.35 -16.98
CA ASN A 22 -10.07 -6.89 -17.05
C ASN A 22 -10.36 -5.83 -15.95
N CYS A 23 -9.51 -4.81 -15.87
CA CYS A 23 -9.69 -3.75 -14.88
C CYS A 23 -10.99 -3.00 -15.16
N PRO A 24 -11.96 -2.99 -14.22
CA PRO A 24 -13.22 -2.26 -14.41
C PRO A 24 -13.05 -0.74 -14.30
N VAL A 25 -11.89 -0.31 -13.84
CA VAL A 25 -11.57 1.10 -13.59
C VAL A 25 -11.03 1.73 -14.87
N LYS A 26 -11.84 2.54 -15.53
CA LYS A 26 -11.51 3.13 -16.85
C LYS A 26 -10.31 4.07 -16.85
N TRP A 27 -10.01 4.68 -15.69
CA TRP A 27 -8.88 5.60 -15.55
C TRP A 27 -7.57 4.91 -15.13
N ALA A 28 -7.60 3.61 -14.83
CA ALA A 28 -6.39 2.87 -14.48
C ALA A 28 -5.52 2.61 -15.71
N ARG A 29 -4.20 2.67 -15.53
CA ARG A 29 -3.21 2.18 -16.50
C ARG A 29 -3.20 0.65 -16.48
N ALA A 30 -4.21 0.03 -17.08
CA ALA A 30 -4.40 -1.42 -17.01
C ALA A 30 -3.30 -2.23 -17.71
N THR A 31 -2.52 -1.61 -18.58
CA THR A 31 -1.48 -2.26 -19.38
C THR A 31 -0.12 -2.33 -18.70
N GLU A 32 0.07 -1.63 -17.58
CA GLU A 32 1.34 -1.58 -16.85
C GLU A 32 1.07 -1.72 -15.35
N SER A 33 1.76 -2.62 -14.70
CA SER A 33 1.71 -2.82 -13.25
C SER A 33 3.07 -2.61 -12.60
N VAL A 34 3.10 -2.52 -11.27
CA VAL A 34 4.37 -2.56 -10.51
C VAL A 34 5.15 -3.82 -10.84
N GLN A 35 4.45 -4.97 -10.92
CA GLN A 35 5.05 -6.25 -11.26
C GLN A 35 5.71 -6.19 -12.63
N ASP A 36 5.01 -5.70 -13.67
CA ASP A 36 5.54 -5.62 -15.04
C ASP A 36 6.81 -4.76 -15.10
N ALA A 37 6.80 -3.60 -14.41
CA ALA A 37 7.96 -2.70 -14.37
C ALA A 37 9.18 -3.36 -13.72
N LEU A 38 8.98 -4.08 -12.61
CA LEU A 38 10.06 -4.76 -11.88
C LEU A 38 10.55 -6.01 -12.64
N GLU A 39 9.64 -6.81 -13.19
CA GLU A 39 9.98 -7.99 -14.00
C GLU A 39 10.77 -7.60 -15.23
N ASP A 40 10.32 -6.60 -16.00
CA ASP A 40 11.00 -6.14 -17.21
C ASP A 40 12.45 -5.73 -16.94
N ALA A 41 12.67 -4.90 -15.91
CA ALA A 41 13.99 -4.43 -15.54
C ALA A 41 14.93 -5.57 -15.11
N ILE A 42 14.43 -6.49 -14.28
CA ILE A 42 15.25 -7.54 -13.66
C ILE A 42 15.48 -8.70 -14.63
N VAL A 43 14.47 -9.09 -15.43
CA VAL A 43 14.60 -10.12 -16.47
C VAL A 43 15.62 -9.69 -17.52
N LYS A 44 15.59 -8.43 -17.97
CA LYS A 44 16.60 -7.88 -18.87
C LYS A 44 17.99 -7.91 -18.27
N SER A 45 18.12 -7.51 -16.99
CA SER A 45 19.39 -7.52 -16.28
C SER A 45 20.01 -8.91 -16.13
N ALA A 46 19.17 -9.92 -16.04
CA ALA A 46 19.58 -11.33 -15.89
C ALA A 46 19.73 -12.07 -17.24
N HIS A 47 19.36 -11.44 -18.36
CA HIS A 47 19.19 -12.11 -19.65
C HIS A 47 18.35 -13.39 -19.52
N ALA A 48 17.23 -13.30 -18.79
CA ALA A 48 16.41 -14.43 -18.38
C ALA A 48 15.16 -14.60 -19.25
N ASP A 49 14.51 -15.75 -19.13
CA ASP A 49 13.30 -16.06 -19.90
C ASP A 49 12.04 -15.47 -19.25
N GLY A 50 12.09 -15.16 -17.94
CA GLY A 50 10.98 -14.58 -17.18
C GLY A 50 11.25 -14.60 -15.68
N ALA A 51 10.27 -14.12 -14.91
CA ALA A 51 10.36 -14.13 -13.46
C ALA A 51 8.98 -14.34 -12.82
N LYS A 52 8.97 -14.72 -11.54
CA LYS A 52 7.76 -14.80 -10.73
C LYS A 52 7.86 -13.80 -9.58
N PHE A 53 6.92 -12.86 -9.56
CA PHE A 53 6.84 -11.81 -8.55
C PHE A 53 6.20 -12.30 -7.25
N ASN A 54 6.82 -11.94 -6.14
CA ASN A 54 6.29 -12.16 -4.81
C ASN A 54 6.56 -10.94 -3.92
N SER A 55 5.54 -10.40 -3.28
CA SER A 55 5.65 -9.19 -2.45
C SER A 55 5.12 -9.41 -1.04
N SER A 56 5.66 -8.66 -0.09
CA SER A 56 5.19 -8.63 1.29
C SER A 56 3.95 -7.73 1.40
N GLY A 57 2.78 -8.29 1.07
CA GLY A 57 1.50 -7.58 1.08
C GLY A 57 1.15 -6.92 -0.26
N ARG A 58 0.03 -6.19 -0.27
CA ARG A 58 -0.52 -5.54 -1.45
C ARG A 58 -1.18 -4.22 -1.06
N GLU A 59 -1.01 -3.20 -1.88
CA GLU A 59 -1.80 -1.97 -1.85
C GLU A 59 -2.90 -1.98 -2.91
N ASP A 60 -3.94 -1.19 -2.69
CA ASP A 60 -4.99 -0.95 -3.68
C ASP A 60 -4.47 -0.05 -4.82
N LEU A 61 -5.21 -0.04 -5.93
CA LEU A 61 -4.87 0.70 -7.15
C LEU A 61 -4.56 2.17 -6.86
N ASP A 62 -5.44 2.83 -6.12
CA ASP A 62 -5.43 4.25 -5.80
C ASP A 62 -4.56 4.62 -4.58
N VAL A 63 -3.89 3.64 -3.99
CA VAL A 63 -2.99 3.84 -2.84
C VAL A 63 -1.55 3.94 -3.30
N ARG A 64 -0.86 4.99 -2.88
CA ARG A 64 0.60 5.11 -3.04
C ARG A 64 1.32 4.20 -2.05
N MET A 65 2.47 3.69 -2.44
CA MET A 65 3.41 3.00 -1.56
C MET A 65 4.65 3.85 -1.39
N LEU A 66 4.77 4.50 -0.23
CA LEU A 66 5.80 5.50 0.08
C LEU A 66 6.78 4.99 1.15
N GLY A 67 7.56 5.92 1.73
CA GLY A 67 8.57 5.62 2.73
C GLY A 67 9.65 4.70 2.18
N ASP A 68 10.05 3.71 2.97
CA ASP A 68 11.09 2.74 2.59
C ASP A 68 10.62 1.75 1.50
N GLY A 69 9.40 1.91 1.00
CA GLY A 69 8.83 1.04 -0.02
C GLY A 69 8.41 -0.34 0.52
N ARG A 70 7.85 -1.17 -0.35
CA ARG A 70 7.39 -2.53 -0.04
C ARG A 70 8.43 -3.56 -0.42
N PRO A 71 8.78 -4.51 0.46
CA PRO A 71 9.66 -5.62 0.11
C PRO A 71 9.06 -6.52 -0.96
N PHE A 72 9.90 -6.98 -1.88
CA PHE A 72 9.56 -8.00 -2.86
C PHE A 72 10.74 -8.92 -3.15
N VAL A 73 10.45 -10.07 -3.73
CA VAL A 73 11.44 -10.98 -4.30
C VAL A 73 10.92 -11.51 -5.64
N LEU A 74 11.79 -11.51 -6.65
CA LEU A 74 11.55 -12.17 -7.93
C LEU A 74 12.31 -13.49 -7.99
N GLU A 75 11.62 -14.56 -8.36
CA GLU A 75 12.23 -15.80 -8.80
C GLU A 75 12.49 -15.71 -10.29
N VAL A 76 13.75 -15.53 -10.67
CA VAL A 76 14.20 -15.33 -12.06
C VAL A 76 14.50 -16.67 -12.71
N HIS A 77 13.86 -16.96 -13.83
CA HIS A 77 13.93 -18.24 -14.49
C HIS A 77 14.97 -18.23 -15.61
N ASN A 78 15.82 -19.27 -15.66
CA ASN A 78 16.84 -19.47 -16.68
C ASN A 78 17.72 -18.24 -16.94
N PRO A 79 18.31 -17.61 -15.89
CA PRO A 79 19.22 -16.50 -16.11
C PRO A 79 20.46 -16.96 -16.90
N LYS A 80 20.86 -16.19 -17.89
CA LYS A 80 22.08 -16.42 -18.69
C LYS A 80 23.26 -15.61 -18.18
N ALA A 81 22.99 -14.49 -17.52
CA ALA A 81 24.02 -13.71 -16.84
C ALA A 81 24.63 -14.48 -15.66
N SER A 82 25.92 -14.38 -15.45
CA SER A 82 26.57 -14.84 -14.23
C SER A 82 26.07 -14.05 -13.01
N VAL A 83 26.23 -14.60 -11.81
CA VAL A 83 25.82 -13.91 -10.58
C VAL A 83 26.57 -12.59 -10.40
N SER A 84 27.83 -12.51 -10.78
CA SER A 84 28.63 -11.29 -10.71
C SER A 84 28.11 -10.23 -11.66
N GLU A 85 27.91 -10.59 -12.91
CA GLU A 85 27.35 -9.73 -13.94
C GLU A 85 25.94 -9.24 -13.57
N LEU A 86 25.09 -10.14 -13.05
CA LEU A 86 23.77 -9.78 -12.60
C LEU A 86 23.80 -8.72 -11.47
N ARG A 87 24.73 -8.85 -10.52
CA ARG A 87 24.88 -7.84 -9.45
C ARG A 87 25.20 -6.45 -10.00
N GLU A 88 26.08 -6.36 -10.98
CA GLU A 88 26.44 -5.08 -11.64
C GLU A 88 25.25 -4.53 -12.43
N ASN A 89 24.56 -5.40 -13.18
CA ASN A 89 23.40 -5.03 -13.97
C ASN A 89 22.22 -4.55 -13.10
N LEU A 90 22.02 -5.14 -11.91
CA LEU A 90 20.99 -4.70 -10.96
C LEU A 90 21.23 -3.28 -10.45
N VAL A 91 22.47 -2.89 -10.19
CA VAL A 91 22.81 -1.49 -9.82
C VAL A 91 22.43 -0.53 -10.93
N ARG A 92 22.73 -0.88 -12.18
CA ARG A 92 22.35 -0.07 -13.35
C ARG A 92 20.84 -0.01 -13.52
N ALA A 93 20.14 -1.16 -13.37
CA ALA A 93 18.69 -1.24 -13.48
C ALA A 93 18.02 -0.38 -12.40
N GLU A 94 18.48 -0.43 -11.15
CA GLU A 94 17.98 0.42 -10.07
C GLU A 94 18.17 1.91 -10.39
N THR A 95 19.32 2.29 -10.90
CA THR A 95 19.60 3.68 -11.31
C THR A 95 18.64 4.12 -12.42
N LEU A 96 18.46 3.31 -13.46
CA LEU A 96 17.58 3.60 -14.59
C LEU A 96 16.11 3.68 -14.14
N MET A 97 15.66 2.75 -13.32
CA MET A 97 14.29 2.76 -12.79
C MET A 97 14.00 4.01 -11.94
N ASN A 98 15.01 4.60 -11.31
CA ASN A 98 14.82 5.73 -10.42
C ASN A 98 14.98 7.09 -11.12
N GLN A 99 15.42 7.10 -12.38
CA GLN A 99 15.45 8.30 -13.21
C GLN A 99 14.05 8.63 -13.70
N SER A 100 13.52 9.80 -13.33
CA SER A 100 12.11 10.21 -13.53
C SER A 100 11.62 10.21 -14.98
N SER A 101 12.49 10.18 -15.97
CA SER A 101 12.16 10.15 -17.39
C SER A 101 11.85 8.75 -17.94
N PHE A 102 12.15 7.69 -17.20
CA PHE A 102 12.08 6.32 -17.70
C PHE A 102 10.82 5.55 -17.33
N LEU A 103 10.07 6.01 -16.31
CA LEU A 103 8.95 5.24 -15.81
C LEU A 103 7.61 5.85 -16.19
N LYS A 104 6.92 5.19 -17.09
CA LYS A 104 5.51 5.42 -17.34
C LYS A 104 4.62 5.11 -16.11
N THR A 105 5.15 4.38 -15.14
CA THR A 105 4.41 3.83 -13.99
C THR A 105 4.60 4.58 -12.68
N ASP A 106 5.53 5.54 -12.60
CA ASP A 106 5.92 6.18 -11.33
C ASP A 106 6.26 5.17 -10.21
N VAL A 107 6.91 4.06 -10.60
CA VAL A 107 7.43 3.03 -9.70
C VAL A 107 8.94 3.20 -9.56
N LYS A 108 9.44 3.19 -8.34
CA LYS A 108 10.88 3.18 -8.06
C LYS A 108 11.27 1.87 -7.37
N ALA A 109 12.49 1.43 -7.61
CA ALA A 109 13.06 0.25 -6.97
C ALA A 109 14.29 0.62 -6.15
N PHE A 110 14.48 -0.08 -5.03
CA PHE A 110 15.58 0.19 -4.12
C PHE A 110 16.20 -1.12 -3.61
N ASN A 111 17.51 -1.09 -3.39
CA ASN A 111 18.25 -2.19 -2.79
C ASN A 111 18.10 -3.51 -3.56
N LEU A 112 18.15 -3.44 -4.89
CA LEU A 112 18.11 -4.62 -5.75
C LEU A 112 19.35 -5.48 -5.51
N ARG A 113 19.15 -6.74 -5.13
CA ARG A 113 20.26 -7.64 -4.83
C ARG A 113 19.89 -9.11 -5.02
N VAL A 114 20.88 -9.91 -5.38
CA VAL A 114 20.76 -11.36 -5.40
C VAL A 114 20.68 -11.89 -3.97
N VAL A 115 19.74 -12.78 -3.69
CA VAL A 115 19.48 -13.34 -2.36
C VAL A 115 19.33 -14.87 -2.42
N PRO A 116 19.51 -15.58 -1.29
CA PRO A 116 19.22 -17.00 -1.18
C PRO A 116 17.72 -17.32 -1.36
N LYS A 117 17.43 -18.56 -1.73
CA LYS A 117 16.05 -19.08 -1.91
C LYS A 117 15.19 -18.93 -0.65
N GLU A 118 15.80 -19.01 0.51
CA GLU A 118 15.12 -18.87 1.80
C GLU A 118 14.47 -17.48 1.96
N THR A 119 15.10 -16.44 1.41
CA THR A 119 14.53 -15.09 1.40
C THR A 119 13.21 -15.04 0.62
N TYR A 120 13.14 -15.75 -0.53
CA TYR A 120 11.91 -15.85 -1.31
C TYR A 120 10.79 -16.53 -0.52
N LYS A 121 11.09 -17.61 0.17
CA LYS A 121 10.12 -18.31 1.02
C LYS A 121 9.59 -17.42 2.14
N ASN A 122 10.48 -16.70 2.83
CA ASN A 122 10.12 -15.83 3.94
C ASN A 122 9.22 -14.66 3.49
N VAL A 123 9.53 -14.02 2.37
CA VAL A 123 8.66 -12.97 1.78
C VAL A 123 7.31 -13.57 1.35
N GLY A 124 7.33 -14.77 0.73
CA GLY A 124 6.11 -15.47 0.29
C GLY A 124 5.20 -15.89 1.44
N LEU A 125 5.76 -16.29 2.55
CA LEU A 125 5.03 -16.67 3.76
C LEU A 125 4.49 -15.44 4.52
N ARG A 126 4.85 -14.23 4.10
CA ARG A 126 4.43 -12.96 4.75
C ARG A 126 4.80 -12.89 6.23
N LEU A 127 5.82 -13.62 6.67
CA LEU A 127 6.23 -13.66 8.06
C LEU A 127 6.55 -12.26 8.60
N ASP A 128 7.10 -11.40 7.74
CA ASP A 128 7.43 -10.01 8.09
C ASP A 128 6.26 -9.02 7.98
N SER A 129 5.17 -9.38 7.29
CA SER A 129 4.10 -8.42 6.96
C SER A 129 2.95 -8.42 7.95
N ASN A 130 2.74 -9.53 8.67
CA ASN A 130 1.63 -9.67 9.60
C ASN A 130 1.91 -9.06 10.98
N GLU A 131 3.18 -8.85 11.32
CA GLU A 131 3.59 -8.32 12.63
C GLU A 131 3.96 -6.84 12.60
N LYS A 132 4.12 -6.23 11.41
CA LYS A 132 4.54 -4.82 11.30
C LYS A 132 3.34 -3.89 11.20
N GLU A 133 3.30 -2.95 12.14
CA GLU A 133 2.43 -1.79 12.05
C GLU A 133 2.71 -1.01 10.76
N LYS A 134 1.71 -0.32 10.27
CA LYS A 134 1.78 0.49 9.05
C LYS A 134 1.26 1.88 9.31
N SER A 135 1.97 2.86 8.76
CA SER A 135 1.56 4.25 8.79
C SER A 135 0.83 4.61 7.50
N TYR A 136 -0.19 5.43 7.63
CA TYR A 136 -1.02 5.88 6.52
C TYR A 136 -1.31 7.37 6.66
N SER A 137 -1.41 8.05 5.54
CA SER A 137 -1.88 9.44 5.44
C SER A 137 -2.96 9.53 4.39
N CYS A 138 -4.06 10.19 4.71
CA CYS A 138 -5.14 10.43 3.76
C CYS A 138 -5.83 11.78 4.02
N VAL A 139 -6.65 12.20 3.07
CA VAL A 139 -7.57 13.31 3.22
C VAL A 139 -8.98 12.74 3.20
N CYS A 140 -9.78 13.10 4.20
CA CYS A 140 -11.18 12.72 4.24
C CYS A 140 -12.09 13.94 4.11
N ILE A 141 -13.19 13.77 3.39
CA ILE A 141 -14.30 14.73 3.32
C ILE A 141 -15.23 14.41 4.47
N CYS A 142 -15.68 15.44 5.18
CA CYS A 142 -16.59 15.33 6.34
C CYS A 142 -17.93 16.01 6.03
N ASP A 143 -19.03 15.30 6.33
CA ASP A 143 -20.39 15.83 6.25
C ASP A 143 -21.21 15.33 7.46
N PRO A 144 -21.72 16.24 8.32
CA PRO A 144 -21.45 17.67 8.35
C PRO A 144 -19.97 18.01 8.58
N PRO A 145 -19.54 19.23 8.22
CA PRO A 145 -18.18 19.69 8.46
C PRO A 145 -17.80 19.65 9.94
N VAL A 146 -16.54 19.37 10.22
CA VAL A 146 -15.99 19.44 11.60
C VAL A 146 -16.04 20.90 12.06
N PRO A 147 -16.62 21.21 13.22
CA PRO A 147 -16.67 22.59 13.73
C PRO A 147 -15.27 23.16 13.94
N MET A 148 -15.02 24.37 13.42
CA MET A 148 -13.69 25.00 13.44
C MET A 148 -13.24 25.47 14.84
N ASP A 149 -14.19 25.70 15.72
CA ASP A 149 -13.99 26.12 17.12
C ASP A 149 -13.95 24.94 18.09
N SER A 150 -14.11 23.71 17.59
CA SER A 150 -14.12 22.53 18.43
C SER A 150 -12.71 21.96 18.64
N THR A 151 -12.49 21.41 19.81
CA THR A 151 -11.27 20.66 20.15
C THR A 151 -11.33 19.20 19.74
N ILE A 152 -12.36 18.81 18.99
CA ILE A 152 -12.58 17.38 18.69
C ILE A 152 -11.42 16.72 17.95
N CYS A 153 -10.78 17.45 17.01
CA CYS A 153 -9.59 16.95 16.32
C CYS A 153 -8.44 16.68 17.30
N ASP A 154 -8.27 17.54 18.31
CA ASP A 154 -7.24 17.36 19.34
C ASP A 154 -7.58 16.18 20.25
N VAL A 155 -8.85 16.04 20.65
CA VAL A 155 -9.33 14.91 21.43
C VAL A 155 -9.09 13.60 20.71
N VAL A 156 -9.48 13.51 19.42
CA VAL A 156 -9.24 12.31 18.59
C VAL A 156 -7.74 12.06 18.43
N SER A 157 -6.95 13.11 18.21
CA SER A 157 -5.49 12.99 18.03
C SER A 157 -4.76 12.56 19.32
N ALA A 158 -5.35 12.76 20.47
CA ALA A 158 -4.81 12.28 21.74
C ALA A 158 -5.10 10.79 22.01
N MET A 159 -6.01 10.18 21.26
CA MET A 159 -6.36 8.76 21.43
C MET A 159 -5.21 7.85 21.02
N LYS A 160 -5.02 6.78 21.79
CA LYS A 160 -4.05 5.72 21.51
C LYS A 160 -4.74 4.37 21.60
N ASP A 161 -4.22 3.41 20.87
CA ASP A 161 -4.68 2.01 20.89
C ASP A 161 -6.22 1.89 20.74
N VAL A 162 -6.78 2.62 19.78
CA VAL A 162 -8.22 2.59 19.51
C VAL A 162 -8.60 1.24 18.91
N GLU A 163 -9.41 0.49 19.63
CA GLU A 163 -9.92 -0.80 19.15
C GLU A 163 -11.02 -0.62 18.12
N LEU A 164 -10.86 -1.27 16.98
CA LEU A 164 -11.83 -1.35 15.90
C LEU A 164 -12.41 -2.75 15.79
N LYS A 165 -13.71 -2.84 15.52
CA LYS A 165 -14.36 -4.06 15.04
C LYS A 165 -14.61 -3.89 13.55
N GLN A 166 -13.85 -4.61 12.73
CA GLN A 166 -13.96 -4.54 11.27
C GLN A 166 -14.53 -5.85 10.73
N GLN A 167 -15.74 -5.80 10.22
CA GLN A 167 -16.29 -6.88 9.43
C GLN A 167 -15.63 -6.90 8.05
N THR A 168 -15.60 -8.04 7.40
CA THR A 168 -15.03 -8.16 6.05
C THR A 168 -15.64 -7.08 5.13
N PRO A 169 -14.82 -6.19 4.53
CA PRO A 169 -15.31 -5.09 3.71
C PRO A 169 -16.21 -5.54 2.56
N ILE A 170 -17.26 -4.75 2.26
CA ILE A 170 -18.16 -5.03 1.14
C ILE A 170 -17.38 -5.22 -0.17
N ARG A 171 -16.37 -4.38 -0.43
CA ARG A 171 -15.56 -4.44 -1.65
C ARG A 171 -14.76 -5.74 -1.86
N VAL A 172 -14.56 -6.52 -0.81
CA VAL A 172 -13.80 -7.80 -0.88
C VAL A 172 -14.62 -9.01 -0.43
N SER A 173 -15.91 -8.84 -0.11
CA SER A 173 -16.79 -9.90 0.38
C SER A 173 -16.95 -11.05 -0.62
N HIS A 174 -16.84 -10.77 -1.93
CA HIS A 174 -16.90 -11.77 -2.98
C HIS A 174 -15.74 -12.79 -2.97
N ARG A 175 -14.66 -12.51 -2.24
CA ARG A 175 -13.44 -13.35 -2.21
C ARG A 175 -12.92 -13.66 -0.80
N ARG A 176 -13.62 -13.22 0.24
CA ARG A 176 -13.23 -13.42 1.64
C ARG A 176 -14.43 -13.81 2.48
N SER A 177 -14.21 -14.71 3.43
CA SER A 177 -15.23 -15.07 4.43
C SER A 177 -15.65 -13.85 5.22
N ASP A 178 -16.96 -13.72 5.45
CA ASP A 178 -17.53 -12.61 6.22
C ASP A 178 -17.29 -12.85 7.72
N LEU A 179 -16.31 -12.18 8.26
CA LEU A 179 -15.86 -12.30 9.65
C LEU A 179 -15.61 -10.91 10.24
N VAL A 180 -15.95 -10.75 11.50
CA VAL A 180 -15.56 -9.57 12.28
C VAL A 180 -14.16 -9.82 12.84
N ARG A 181 -13.24 -8.88 12.60
CA ARG A 181 -11.87 -8.95 13.07
C ARG A 181 -11.57 -7.75 13.96
N PRO A 182 -11.10 -7.96 15.20
CA PRO A 182 -10.55 -6.86 15.99
C PRO A 182 -9.29 -6.32 15.31
N ARG A 183 -9.10 -5.01 15.37
CA ARG A 183 -7.93 -4.29 14.88
C ARG A 183 -7.64 -3.13 15.81
N THR A 184 -6.39 -2.72 15.87
CA THR A 184 -5.97 -1.61 16.72
C THR A 184 -5.37 -0.50 15.87
N LEU A 185 -5.87 0.71 16.03
CA LEU A 185 -5.19 1.93 15.62
C LEU A 185 -4.30 2.38 16.77
N ARG A 186 -2.99 2.28 16.56
CA ARG A 186 -2.00 2.64 17.59
C ARG A 186 -1.95 4.15 17.83
N GLU A 187 -2.02 4.89 16.75
CA GLU A 187 -2.00 6.34 16.76
C GLU A 187 -2.90 6.88 15.68
N ILE A 188 -3.52 7.99 15.97
CA ILE A 188 -4.31 8.76 15.01
C ILE A 188 -4.03 10.25 15.25
N LYS A 189 -3.87 11.00 14.17
CA LYS A 189 -3.80 12.46 14.18
C LYS A 189 -4.76 13.00 13.14
N VAL A 190 -5.62 13.91 13.54
CA VAL A 190 -6.60 14.55 12.66
C VAL A 190 -6.34 16.05 12.67
N THR A 191 -6.29 16.66 11.48
CA THR A 191 -6.07 18.09 11.32
C THR A 191 -6.98 18.63 10.23
N VAL A 192 -7.72 19.69 10.51
CA VAL A 192 -8.55 20.33 9.50
C VAL A 192 -7.67 20.90 8.38
N VAL A 193 -8.03 20.62 7.13
CA VAL A 193 -7.34 21.17 5.97
C VAL A 193 -7.64 22.68 5.87
N PRO A 194 -6.61 23.54 5.88
CA PRO A 194 -6.81 24.99 5.82
C PRO A 194 -7.68 25.40 4.62
N GLY A 195 -8.58 26.35 4.83
CA GLY A 195 -9.46 26.91 3.80
C GLY A 195 -10.71 26.06 3.48
N THR A 196 -10.85 24.87 4.03
CA THR A 196 -12.00 23.98 3.75
C THR A 196 -13.19 24.18 4.69
N ARG A 197 -13.06 25.04 5.70
CA ARG A 197 -14.10 25.30 6.72
C ARG A 197 -14.59 24.00 7.40
N GLY A 198 -13.66 23.10 7.72
CA GLY A 198 -13.96 21.83 8.36
C GLY A 198 -14.51 20.72 7.43
N ARG A 199 -14.68 20.98 6.15
CA ARG A 199 -15.15 19.98 5.19
C ARG A 199 -14.13 18.90 4.90
N CYS A 200 -12.84 19.21 5.03
CA CYS A 200 -11.78 18.22 4.80
C CYS A 200 -10.84 18.15 6.01
N VAL A 201 -10.41 16.95 6.32
CA VAL A 201 -9.42 16.68 7.35
C VAL A 201 -8.25 15.86 6.78
N TYR A 202 -7.03 16.18 7.19
CA TYR A 202 -5.90 15.28 7.09
C TYR A 202 -5.99 14.26 8.21
N VAL A 203 -5.74 13.01 7.88
CA VAL A 203 -5.68 11.90 8.85
C VAL A 203 -4.37 11.17 8.66
N ASP A 204 -3.50 11.24 9.66
CA ASP A 204 -2.31 10.42 9.78
C ASP A 204 -2.55 9.36 10.84
N LEU A 205 -2.25 8.12 10.55
CA LEU A 205 -2.50 7.03 11.50
C LEU A 205 -1.45 5.93 11.39
N ARG A 206 -1.27 5.22 12.49
CA ARG A 206 -0.49 3.99 12.58
C ARG A 206 -1.40 2.86 13.06
N ALA A 207 -1.43 1.78 12.35
CA ALA A 207 -2.36 0.67 12.58
C ALA A 207 -1.68 -0.69 12.47
N GLU A 208 -2.29 -1.68 13.10
CA GLU A 208 -1.93 -3.08 12.91
C GLU A 208 -2.02 -3.51 11.45
N ALA A 209 -1.19 -4.48 11.07
CA ALA A 209 -1.27 -5.09 9.76
C ALA A 209 -2.65 -5.71 9.50
N GLY A 210 -3.17 -5.48 8.30
CA GLY A 210 -4.48 -5.99 7.90
C GLY A 210 -5.67 -5.14 8.35
N THR A 211 -5.42 -3.97 8.95
CA THR A 211 -6.46 -2.96 9.17
C THR A 211 -6.92 -2.37 7.85
N TYR A 212 -8.22 -2.26 7.66
CA TYR A 212 -8.85 -1.68 6.48
C TYR A 212 -9.07 -0.19 6.71
N ILE A 213 -8.15 0.62 6.19
CA ILE A 213 -8.11 2.06 6.47
C ILE A 213 -9.24 2.82 5.78
N LYS A 214 -9.57 2.49 4.54
CA LYS A 214 -10.70 3.11 3.84
C LYS A 214 -11.99 2.88 4.61
N GLU A 215 -12.21 1.65 5.05
CA GLU A 215 -13.37 1.27 5.83
C GLU A 215 -13.40 1.93 7.21
N PHE A 216 -12.26 2.19 7.82
CA PHE A 216 -12.21 3.03 9.02
C PHE A 216 -12.65 4.47 8.71
N CYS A 217 -12.20 5.05 7.61
CA CYS A 217 -12.59 6.41 7.25
C CYS A 217 -14.10 6.54 7.00
N HIS A 218 -14.69 5.68 6.14
CA HIS A 218 -16.09 5.82 5.73
C HIS A 218 -17.08 4.90 6.46
N GLY A 219 -16.60 4.05 7.40
CA GLY A 219 -17.43 3.19 8.24
C GLY A 219 -18.02 1.94 7.54
N ASP A 220 -17.87 1.81 6.22
CA ASP A 220 -18.37 0.68 5.41
C ASP A 220 -19.83 0.30 5.75
N LYS A 221 -20.71 1.31 5.81
CA LYS A 221 -22.15 1.16 6.18
C LYS A 221 -22.35 0.54 7.57
N GLY A 222 -21.48 0.85 8.53
CA GLY A 222 -21.54 0.34 9.90
C GLY A 222 -20.80 -1.00 10.10
N ARG A 223 -20.10 -1.51 9.08
CA ARG A 223 -19.28 -2.74 9.19
C ARG A 223 -17.93 -2.50 9.87
N THR A 224 -17.51 -1.24 10.01
CA THR A 224 -16.37 -0.83 10.81
C THR A 224 -16.83 0.10 11.94
N ASN A 225 -16.53 -0.27 13.18
CA ASN A 225 -16.95 0.47 14.36
C ASN A 225 -15.83 0.46 15.44
N PRO A 226 -15.45 1.66 16.01
CA PRO A 226 -15.84 2.95 15.52
C PRO A 226 -15.23 3.29 14.15
N SER A 227 -15.92 4.13 13.37
CA SER A 227 -15.38 4.80 12.19
C SER A 227 -14.76 6.14 12.57
N LEU A 228 -14.09 6.80 11.62
CA LEU A 228 -13.58 8.16 11.81
C LEU A 228 -14.71 9.13 12.16
N GLY A 229 -15.85 9.01 11.47
CA GLY A 229 -17.02 9.84 11.75
C GLY A 229 -17.57 9.66 13.16
N ASP A 230 -17.57 8.41 13.66
CA ASP A 230 -17.98 8.13 15.05
C ASP A 230 -17.05 8.79 16.06
N LEU A 231 -15.74 8.79 15.80
CA LEU A 231 -14.75 9.46 16.67
C LEU A 231 -14.88 10.98 16.65
N LEU A 232 -15.18 11.56 15.48
CA LEU A 232 -15.39 13.01 15.33
C LEU A 232 -16.73 13.48 15.93
N GLY A 233 -17.69 12.57 16.08
CA GLY A 233 -18.99 12.88 16.68
C GLY A 233 -19.91 13.71 15.80
N ASN A 234 -20.97 14.28 16.39
CA ASN A 234 -21.96 15.16 15.72
C ASN A 234 -22.65 14.55 14.50
N GLY A 235 -22.70 13.23 14.41
CA GLY A 235 -23.26 12.54 13.26
C GLY A 235 -22.43 12.69 11.97
N THR A 236 -21.17 13.12 12.10
CA THR A 236 -20.25 13.30 10.97
C THR A 236 -20.06 11.99 10.23
N LYS A 237 -20.20 12.05 8.93
CA LYS A 237 -19.82 10.96 8.01
C LYS A 237 -18.56 11.38 7.26
N CYS A 238 -17.66 10.45 7.09
CA CYS A 238 -16.41 10.72 6.37
C CYS A 238 -16.35 9.84 5.11
N ASP A 239 -15.66 10.37 4.09
CA ASP A 239 -15.26 9.64 2.89
C ASP A 239 -13.81 9.99 2.54
N ILE A 240 -13.10 9.13 1.76
CA ILE A 240 -11.66 9.22 1.51
C ILE A 240 -11.36 9.39 0.02
#